data_c1aae18c2333320a1241bee266d66971
#
_entry.id   c1aae18c2333320a1241bee266d66971
#
_cell.length_a   1.000
_cell.length_b   1.000
_cell.length_c   1.000
_cell.angle_alpha   90.00
_cell.angle_beta   90.00
_cell.angle_gamma   90.00
#
_symmetry.space_group_name_H-M   'P 1'
#
loop_
_entity.id
_entity.type
_entity.pdbx_description
1 polymer ?
#
loop_
_entity_poly.entity_id
_entity_poly.type
_entity_poly.pdbx_seq_one_letter_code
_entity_poly.pdbx_strand_id
1 'polypeptide(L)'
;MTSNKTTTELPRLRFGKHIEIHPVVFTAAVLILVALVAVSILYGGPDMLGRCIRLRDWIGDRFGWLYVASMSGFLGFAIWLAMGRYAHIRLGRDDEQPEYSTLSWFAMLFSAGMGIGLLFFSVAEPISHFQSPPPGFAEGLNATRLAMAVTIFHWGLHPWALYAIVGLSLAFFGFRLGMPLSFRSLLHPVLGDRVWGRLGDVVDTLAIIATLMGVATSLGIGAKQVNAGLSFLLGIPSGTGTQISLIAAITALATISVVLGLDAGIRRLSELNIVLAFGLMLLLIFGGGLVAFLSASIENLGAYLQILPFNSFRTGAFNSASRTWVNEWTVFYWAWWISWSPFVGMFIARVSRGRTIREFITGVVLVPTVVAALWLTAFGTATLRQHTEFLEQAALQADSTNTPSMAGLPQYWVGELDANKQLIRQDDGTFRRTQVSLTAVEYLSSPVVTPDGQAAIDTLPTVLFVLIETMFQSPLLVMLAVGLATVCIVLFFVTSSDSASMVIDIIASGGNPNPPVGTRLFWALAEGLVASALLFAGGLRALQAAAVTAALPFTIVLIIACWGLAKALHNTGEREKSKNRVISVPPSENG
;
A
#
# COMPACT_ATOMS: atom_id res chain seq x y z
N MET A 1 30.79 16.79 -33.40
CA MET A 1 29.82 17.73 -32.78
C MET A 1 29.72 17.43 -31.31
N THR A 2 30.38 18.23 -30.52
CA THR A 2 30.43 18.16 -29.04
C THR A 2 29.01 18.37 -28.49
N SER A 3 28.42 17.32 -27.96
CA SER A 3 27.17 17.39 -27.21
C SER A 3 27.40 18.26 -25.97
N ASN A 4 26.91 19.47 -26.01
CA ASN A 4 26.73 20.31 -24.82
C ASN A 4 25.72 19.59 -23.91
N LYS A 5 26.20 18.79 -22.96
CA LYS A 5 25.42 18.30 -21.85
C LYS A 5 25.15 19.49 -20.90
N THR A 6 24.16 20.29 -21.22
CA THR A 6 23.52 21.15 -20.22
C THR A 6 22.74 20.22 -19.32
N THR A 7 23.39 19.64 -18.32
CA THR A 7 22.71 19.16 -17.12
C THR A 7 22.07 20.40 -16.51
N THR A 8 20.75 20.53 -16.71
CA THR A 8 19.99 21.62 -16.09
C THR A 8 19.99 21.34 -14.59
N GLU A 9 20.94 21.95 -13.88
CA GLU A 9 20.97 21.87 -12.42
C GLU A 9 19.76 22.64 -11.89
N LEU A 10 18.89 21.93 -11.19
CA LEU A 10 17.73 22.54 -10.52
C LEU A 10 18.21 23.46 -9.39
N PRO A 11 17.49 24.55 -9.09
CA PRO A 11 17.84 25.44 -7.99
C PRO A 11 17.92 24.67 -6.67
N ARG A 12 19.05 24.77 -5.98
CA ARG A 12 19.26 24.13 -4.67
C ARG A 12 19.84 25.15 -3.69
N LEU A 13 19.23 25.19 -2.51
CA LEU A 13 19.75 25.95 -1.37
C LEU A 13 20.37 24.96 -0.38
N ARG A 14 21.60 25.27 0.04
CA ARG A 14 22.34 24.49 1.04
C ARG A 14 22.51 25.32 2.29
N PHE A 15 22.13 24.73 3.44
CA PHE A 15 22.35 25.32 4.76
C PHE A 15 23.33 24.42 5.53
N GLY A 16 24.61 24.81 5.52
CA GLY A 16 25.69 24.00 6.07
C GLY A 16 25.88 22.66 5.33
N LYS A 17 26.26 21.61 6.08
CA LYS A 17 26.48 20.26 5.55
C LYS A 17 25.24 19.35 5.63
N HIS A 18 24.19 19.80 6.30
CA HIS A 18 23.10 18.94 6.74
C HIS A 18 21.77 19.16 6.01
N ILE A 19 21.61 20.25 5.29
CA ILE A 19 20.36 20.61 4.64
C ILE A 19 20.61 21.00 3.19
N GLU A 20 19.90 20.36 2.26
CA GLU A 20 19.86 20.72 0.85
C GLU A 20 18.40 20.64 0.38
N ILE A 21 17.85 21.73 -0.13
CA ILE A 21 16.44 21.82 -0.54
C ILE A 21 16.29 22.49 -1.91
N HIS A 22 15.28 22.06 -2.65
CA HIS A 22 14.74 22.86 -3.76
C HIS A 22 13.77 23.89 -3.18
N PRO A 23 14.09 25.21 -3.25
CA PRO A 23 13.40 26.21 -2.42
C PRO A 23 11.89 26.25 -2.62
N VAL A 24 11.41 26.21 -3.86
CA VAL A 24 9.99 26.29 -4.18
C VAL A 24 9.25 25.02 -3.78
N VAL A 25 9.77 23.85 -4.17
CA VAL A 25 9.12 22.55 -3.91
C VAL A 25 9.03 22.26 -2.42
N PHE A 26 10.15 22.45 -1.70
CA PHE A 26 10.20 22.24 -0.25
C PHE A 26 9.22 23.18 0.48
N THR A 27 9.29 24.49 0.19
CA THR A 27 8.43 25.47 0.86
C THR A 27 6.95 25.22 0.57
N ALA A 28 6.58 24.94 -0.69
CA ALA A 28 5.21 24.63 -1.06
C ALA A 28 4.69 23.37 -0.35
N ALA A 29 5.47 22.30 -0.32
CA ALA A 29 5.10 21.06 0.37
C ALA A 29 4.92 21.29 1.88
N VAL A 30 5.84 22.03 2.53
CA VAL A 30 5.76 22.37 3.96
C VAL A 30 4.53 23.23 4.26
N LEU A 31 4.23 24.25 3.44
CA LEU A 31 3.05 25.08 3.64
C LEU A 31 1.74 24.29 3.54
N ILE A 32 1.64 23.37 2.56
CA ILE A 32 0.47 22.50 2.41
C ILE A 32 0.37 21.57 3.63
N LEU A 33 1.48 21.00 4.09
CA LEU A 33 1.53 20.15 5.28
C LEU A 33 1.08 20.91 6.54
N VAL A 34 1.62 22.10 6.78
CA VAL A 34 1.23 22.94 7.93
C VAL A 34 -0.24 23.29 7.87
N ALA A 35 -0.77 23.66 6.70
CA ALA A 35 -2.18 23.94 6.52
C ALA A 35 -3.06 22.71 6.82
N LEU A 36 -2.67 21.53 6.33
CA LEU A 36 -3.38 20.27 6.59
C LEU A 36 -3.41 19.95 8.10
N VAL A 37 -2.27 20.02 8.76
CA VAL A 37 -2.15 19.75 10.21
C VAL A 37 -2.96 20.76 11.01
N ALA A 38 -2.85 22.05 10.68
CA ALA A 38 -3.62 23.10 11.35
C ALA A 38 -5.13 22.89 11.18
N VAL A 39 -5.61 22.61 9.97
CA VAL A 39 -7.02 22.30 9.71
C VAL A 39 -7.46 21.05 10.48
N SER A 40 -6.64 20.02 10.52
CA SER A 40 -6.94 18.77 11.26
C SER A 40 -7.07 19.00 12.77
N ILE A 41 -6.22 19.85 13.35
CA ILE A 41 -6.24 20.18 14.79
C ILE A 41 -7.38 21.14 15.13
N LEU A 42 -7.57 22.20 14.34
CA LEU A 42 -8.55 23.24 14.64
C LEU A 42 -10.00 22.79 14.42
N TYR A 43 -10.23 21.90 13.48
CA TYR A 43 -11.56 21.44 13.07
C TYR A 43 -11.76 19.94 13.26
N GLY A 44 -10.83 19.23 13.91
CA GLY A 44 -10.94 17.78 14.16
C GLY A 44 -12.18 17.40 14.95
N GLY A 45 -12.66 16.17 14.73
CA GLY A 45 -13.85 15.65 15.40
C GLY A 45 -14.96 15.21 14.43
N PRO A 46 -16.19 14.94 14.93
CA PRO A 46 -17.28 14.37 14.13
C PRO A 46 -17.64 15.17 12.87
N ASP A 47 -17.62 16.49 12.95
CA ASP A 47 -17.92 17.36 11.80
C ASP A 47 -16.85 17.25 10.71
N MET A 48 -15.57 17.18 11.08
CA MET A 48 -14.48 16.98 10.13
C MET A 48 -14.57 15.60 9.50
N LEU A 49 -14.84 14.57 10.29
CA LEU A 49 -15.08 13.22 9.78
C LEU A 49 -16.16 13.22 8.70
N GLY A 50 -17.31 13.85 8.97
CA GLY A 50 -18.38 13.99 7.99
C GLY A 50 -17.96 14.73 6.71
N ARG A 51 -17.11 15.77 6.82
CA ARG A 51 -16.55 16.48 5.66
C ARG A 51 -15.58 15.61 4.86
N CYS A 52 -14.71 14.88 5.53
CA CYS A 52 -13.78 13.95 4.88
C CYS A 52 -14.53 12.84 4.09
N ILE A 53 -15.57 12.26 4.68
CA ILE A 53 -16.42 11.26 4.03
C ILE A 53 -17.08 11.86 2.79
N ARG A 54 -17.75 13.02 2.91
CA ARG A 54 -18.39 13.69 1.77
C ARG A 54 -17.42 14.04 0.65
N LEU A 55 -16.21 14.50 0.98
CA LEU A 55 -15.18 14.80 -0.02
C LEU A 55 -14.72 13.54 -0.76
N ARG A 56 -14.44 12.47 -0.02
CA ARG A 56 -14.07 11.17 -0.60
C ARG A 56 -15.16 10.66 -1.55
N ASP A 57 -16.41 10.68 -1.09
CA ASP A 57 -17.55 10.18 -1.86
C ASP A 57 -17.80 11.04 -3.11
N TRP A 58 -17.68 12.36 -2.98
CA TRP A 58 -17.78 13.28 -4.11
C TRP A 58 -16.68 13.01 -5.17
N ILE A 59 -15.43 12.76 -4.74
CA ILE A 59 -14.33 12.40 -5.65
C ILE A 59 -14.63 11.04 -6.29
N GLY A 60 -15.05 10.05 -5.51
CA GLY A 60 -15.39 8.72 -6.00
C GLY A 60 -16.49 8.77 -7.07
N ASP A 61 -17.56 9.51 -6.81
CA ASP A 61 -18.69 9.64 -7.75
C ASP A 61 -18.33 10.37 -9.06
N ARG A 62 -17.45 11.36 -8.99
CA ARG A 62 -17.08 12.18 -10.15
C ARG A 62 -15.87 11.63 -10.92
N PHE A 63 -14.90 11.07 -10.22
CA PHE A 63 -13.60 10.67 -10.77
C PHE A 63 -13.26 9.20 -10.55
N GLY A 64 -14.14 8.39 -9.93
CA GLY A 64 -13.91 6.96 -9.73
C GLY A 64 -13.59 6.22 -11.03
N TRP A 65 -14.27 6.59 -12.13
CA TRP A 65 -13.98 6.06 -13.47
C TRP A 65 -12.55 6.34 -13.93
N LEU A 66 -11.97 7.49 -13.55
CA LEU A 66 -10.60 7.86 -13.94
C LEU A 66 -9.58 6.96 -13.23
N TYR A 67 -9.80 6.66 -11.93
CA TYR A 67 -8.95 5.72 -11.20
C TYR A 67 -8.98 4.32 -11.83
N VAL A 68 -10.18 3.79 -12.09
CA VAL A 68 -10.35 2.47 -12.70
C VAL A 68 -9.73 2.41 -14.09
N ALA A 69 -10.00 3.40 -14.94
CA ALA A 69 -9.45 3.45 -16.29
C ALA A 69 -7.91 3.60 -16.30
N SER A 70 -7.38 4.42 -15.39
CA SER A 70 -5.92 4.63 -15.28
C SER A 70 -5.19 3.38 -14.83
N MET A 71 -5.68 2.69 -13.78
CA MET A 71 -5.05 1.48 -13.28
C MET A 71 -5.08 0.35 -14.31
N SER A 72 -6.18 0.18 -15.04
CA SER A 72 -6.29 -0.78 -16.14
C SER A 72 -5.42 -0.38 -17.32
N GLY A 73 -5.34 0.91 -17.62
CA GLY A 73 -4.45 1.47 -18.62
C GLY A 73 -2.98 1.23 -18.29
N PHE A 74 -2.59 1.39 -17.02
CA PHE A 74 -1.22 1.11 -16.56
C PHE A 74 -0.88 -0.38 -16.71
N LEU A 75 -1.79 -1.28 -16.39
CA LEU A 75 -1.59 -2.72 -16.60
C LEU A 75 -1.42 -3.04 -18.09
N GLY A 76 -2.30 -2.53 -18.95
CA GLY A 76 -2.20 -2.71 -20.40
C GLY A 76 -0.89 -2.13 -20.97
N PHE A 77 -0.48 -0.95 -20.49
CA PHE A 77 0.77 -0.31 -20.90
C PHE A 77 2.01 -1.08 -20.44
N ALA A 78 2.01 -1.63 -19.24
CA ALA A 78 3.08 -2.50 -18.74
C ALA A 78 3.21 -3.77 -19.62
N ILE A 79 2.11 -4.43 -19.94
CA ILE A 79 2.09 -5.60 -20.83
C ILE A 79 2.63 -5.24 -22.21
N TRP A 80 2.19 -4.12 -22.79
CA TRP A 80 2.67 -3.63 -24.07
C TRP A 80 4.18 -3.36 -24.08
N LEU A 81 4.73 -2.78 -23.01
CA LEU A 81 6.17 -2.54 -22.89
C LEU A 81 6.97 -3.84 -22.74
N ALA A 82 6.48 -4.79 -21.95
CA ALA A 82 7.16 -6.08 -21.71
C ALA A 82 7.22 -6.96 -22.97
N MET A 83 6.17 -6.92 -23.81
CA MET A 83 6.05 -7.72 -25.02
C MET A 83 6.50 -6.98 -26.29
N GLY A 84 6.58 -5.65 -26.21
CA GLY A 84 6.84 -4.78 -27.35
C GLY A 84 8.31 -4.71 -27.77
N ARG A 85 8.54 -3.92 -28.81
CA ARG A 85 9.86 -3.71 -29.45
C ARG A 85 10.91 -3.05 -28.54
N TYR A 86 10.51 -2.45 -27.42
CA TYR A 86 11.39 -1.78 -26.48
C TYR A 86 11.84 -2.68 -25.34
N ALA A 87 11.36 -3.91 -25.27
CA ALA A 87 11.56 -4.84 -24.16
C ALA A 87 13.04 -5.16 -23.87
N HIS A 88 13.92 -5.04 -24.86
CA HIS A 88 15.36 -5.31 -24.75
C HIS A 88 16.17 -4.11 -24.23
N ILE A 89 15.60 -2.89 -24.21
CA ILE A 89 16.31 -1.69 -23.77
C ILE A 89 16.68 -1.82 -22.29
N ARG A 90 17.94 -1.48 -21.95
CA ARG A 90 18.43 -1.54 -20.56
C ARG A 90 18.19 -0.24 -19.82
N LEU A 91 17.94 -0.37 -18.52
CA LEU A 91 17.81 0.73 -17.56
C LEU A 91 19.21 1.17 -17.11
N GLY A 92 19.90 1.87 -17.99
CA GLY A 92 21.28 2.30 -17.86
C GLY A 92 21.96 2.30 -19.23
N ARG A 93 23.29 2.09 -19.28
CA ARG A 93 24.03 1.96 -20.53
C ARG A 93 23.77 0.59 -21.16
N ASP A 94 24.03 0.46 -22.47
CA ASP A 94 23.75 -0.78 -23.21
C ASP A 94 24.65 -1.96 -22.73
N ASP A 95 25.85 -1.65 -22.23
CA ASP A 95 26.82 -2.61 -21.67
C ASP A 95 26.65 -2.87 -20.16
N GLU A 96 25.76 -2.14 -19.50
CA GLU A 96 25.62 -2.20 -18.06
C GLU A 96 24.91 -3.48 -17.61
N GLN A 97 25.52 -4.19 -16.66
CA GLN A 97 24.95 -5.39 -16.07
C GLN A 97 24.10 -5.06 -14.83
N PRO A 98 23.12 -5.90 -14.47
CA PRO A 98 22.35 -5.73 -13.24
C PRO A 98 23.24 -5.66 -12.01
N GLU A 99 23.01 -4.65 -11.15
CA GLU A 99 23.76 -4.43 -9.92
C GLU A 99 23.55 -5.54 -8.89
N TYR A 100 22.35 -6.14 -8.88
CA TYR A 100 21.96 -7.19 -7.93
C TYR A 100 21.65 -8.50 -8.66
N SER A 101 21.95 -9.64 -8.00
CA SER A 101 21.49 -10.95 -8.48
C SER A 101 19.96 -10.98 -8.56
N THR A 102 19.40 -11.86 -9.40
CA THR A 102 17.94 -11.93 -9.58
C THR A 102 17.21 -12.27 -8.28
N LEU A 103 17.76 -13.17 -7.46
CA LEU A 103 17.14 -13.55 -6.19
C LEU A 103 17.15 -12.38 -5.18
N SER A 104 18.29 -11.69 -5.04
CA SER A 104 18.39 -10.52 -4.16
C SER A 104 17.46 -9.39 -4.63
N TRP A 105 17.37 -9.19 -5.93
CA TRP A 105 16.45 -8.20 -6.50
C TRP A 105 14.99 -8.54 -6.21
N PHE A 106 14.56 -9.80 -6.35
CA PHE A 106 13.20 -10.23 -6.01
C PHE A 106 12.91 -10.03 -4.52
N ALA A 107 13.86 -10.33 -3.64
CA ALA A 107 13.71 -10.08 -2.20
C ALA A 107 13.54 -8.58 -1.90
N MET A 108 14.28 -7.70 -2.58
CA MET A 108 14.14 -6.25 -2.44
C MET A 108 12.81 -5.73 -3.00
N LEU A 109 12.32 -6.26 -4.13
CA LEU A 109 10.99 -5.93 -4.67
C LEU A 109 9.88 -6.28 -3.68
N PHE A 110 9.98 -7.47 -3.09
CA PHE A 110 9.03 -7.90 -2.06
C PHE A 110 9.04 -6.96 -0.86
N SER A 111 10.24 -6.63 -0.34
CA SER A 111 10.38 -5.72 0.81
C SER A 111 9.81 -4.33 0.56
N ALA A 112 9.87 -3.83 -0.68
CA ALA A 112 9.38 -2.50 -1.04
C ALA A 112 7.86 -2.38 -1.03
N GLY A 113 7.16 -3.44 -1.38
CA GLY A 113 5.72 -3.40 -1.59
C GLY A 113 4.90 -4.13 -0.53
N MET A 114 5.57 -4.88 0.34
CA MET A 114 4.93 -5.56 1.46
C MET A 114 5.09 -4.74 2.72
N GLY A 115 3.99 -4.37 3.31
CA GLY A 115 3.98 -3.48 4.46
C GLY A 115 2.79 -3.72 5.38
N ILE A 116 2.56 -2.76 6.23
CA ILE A 116 1.49 -2.71 7.23
C ILE A 116 0.13 -3.07 6.62
N GLY A 117 -0.17 -2.49 5.45
CA GLY A 117 -1.46 -2.69 4.80
C GLY A 117 -1.76 -4.15 4.50
N LEU A 118 -0.76 -4.93 4.07
CA LEU A 118 -0.97 -6.34 3.78
C LEU A 118 -1.33 -7.14 5.03
N LEU A 119 -0.64 -6.90 6.16
CA LEU A 119 -0.98 -7.53 7.45
C LEU A 119 -2.37 -7.13 7.93
N PHE A 120 -2.72 -5.85 7.78
CA PHE A 120 -4.02 -5.32 8.22
C PHE A 120 -5.17 -5.91 7.43
N PHE A 121 -5.07 -5.92 6.10
CA PHE A 121 -6.16 -6.33 5.22
C PHE A 121 -6.17 -7.82 4.89
N SER A 122 -5.12 -8.58 5.20
CA SER A 122 -5.06 -10.02 4.88
C SER A 122 -6.16 -10.86 5.52
N VAL A 123 -6.73 -10.41 6.62
CA VAL A 123 -7.86 -11.03 7.32
C VAL A 123 -9.12 -10.19 7.15
N ALA A 124 -9.01 -8.88 7.37
CA ALA A 124 -10.15 -7.97 7.39
C ALA A 124 -10.87 -7.85 6.04
N GLU A 125 -10.13 -7.80 4.94
CA GLU A 125 -10.73 -7.64 3.59
C GLU A 125 -11.47 -8.89 3.11
N PRO A 126 -10.89 -10.12 3.17
CA PRO A 126 -11.64 -11.33 2.85
C PRO A 126 -12.93 -11.48 3.64
N ILE A 127 -12.92 -11.19 4.94
CA ILE A 127 -14.13 -11.23 5.78
C ILE A 127 -15.15 -10.20 5.28
N SER A 128 -14.71 -8.96 5.04
CA SER A 128 -15.60 -7.89 4.59
C SER A 128 -16.29 -8.23 3.27
N HIS A 129 -15.56 -8.81 2.31
CA HIS A 129 -16.12 -9.24 1.03
C HIS A 129 -16.96 -10.51 1.13
N PHE A 130 -16.69 -11.37 2.10
CA PHE A 130 -17.51 -12.54 2.38
C PHE A 130 -18.87 -12.13 2.97
N GLN A 131 -18.89 -11.21 3.93
CA GLN A 131 -20.10 -10.72 4.60
C GLN A 131 -20.90 -9.74 3.74
N SER A 132 -20.21 -8.93 2.92
CA SER A 132 -20.80 -7.92 2.04
C SER A 132 -20.21 -8.05 0.63
N PRO A 133 -20.63 -9.08 -0.14
CA PRO A 133 -20.10 -9.32 -1.46
C PRO A 133 -20.34 -8.13 -2.41
N PRO A 134 -19.44 -7.90 -3.36
CA PRO A 134 -19.62 -6.84 -4.34
C PRO A 134 -20.92 -7.04 -5.15
N PRO A 135 -21.85 -6.05 -5.16
CA PRO A 135 -23.14 -6.18 -5.83
C PRO A 135 -23.03 -6.45 -7.35
N GLY A 136 -23.85 -7.35 -7.87
CA GLY A 136 -23.90 -7.66 -9.31
C GLY A 136 -22.75 -8.55 -9.79
N PHE A 137 -22.10 -9.27 -8.89
CA PHE A 137 -21.22 -10.37 -9.29
C PHE A 137 -22.03 -11.58 -9.73
N ALA A 138 -21.60 -12.14 -10.87
CA ALA A 138 -22.30 -13.20 -11.56
C ALA A 138 -22.37 -14.50 -10.75
N GLU A 139 -23.42 -15.25 -11.04
CA GLU A 139 -23.59 -16.66 -10.71
C GLU A 139 -22.33 -17.47 -11.04
N GLY A 140 -21.89 -18.35 -10.11
CA GLY A 140 -20.81 -19.30 -10.35
C GLY A 140 -19.60 -19.26 -9.42
N LEU A 141 -19.43 -18.21 -8.62
CA LEU A 141 -18.48 -18.21 -7.53
C LEU A 141 -19.22 -18.18 -6.19
N ASN A 142 -18.88 -19.09 -5.28
CA ASN A 142 -19.39 -19.00 -3.92
C ASN A 142 -18.77 -17.78 -3.19
N ALA A 143 -19.38 -17.35 -2.07
CA ALA A 143 -18.96 -16.15 -1.35
C ALA A 143 -17.48 -16.17 -0.94
N THR A 144 -16.96 -17.33 -0.52
CA THR A 144 -15.56 -17.51 -0.10
C THR A 144 -14.60 -17.28 -1.28
N ARG A 145 -14.86 -17.92 -2.43
CA ARG A 145 -14.01 -17.76 -3.63
C ARG A 145 -14.06 -16.34 -4.16
N LEU A 146 -15.23 -15.72 -4.16
CA LEU A 146 -15.40 -14.34 -4.60
C LEU A 146 -14.65 -13.38 -3.68
N ALA A 147 -14.78 -13.53 -2.37
CA ALA A 147 -14.09 -12.71 -1.38
C ALA A 147 -12.56 -12.76 -1.57
N MET A 148 -12.01 -13.96 -1.72
CA MET A 148 -10.58 -14.15 -1.95
C MET A 148 -10.13 -13.59 -3.30
N ALA A 149 -10.89 -13.83 -4.37
CA ALA A 149 -10.56 -13.33 -5.71
C ALA A 149 -10.52 -11.80 -5.75
N VAL A 150 -11.49 -11.12 -5.12
CA VAL A 150 -11.56 -9.65 -5.04
C VAL A 150 -10.42 -9.10 -4.19
N THR A 151 -10.11 -9.73 -3.06
CA THR A 151 -8.96 -9.35 -2.24
C THR A 151 -7.67 -9.44 -3.04
N ILE A 152 -7.42 -10.55 -3.74
CA ILE A 152 -6.23 -10.70 -4.59
C ILE A 152 -6.24 -9.67 -5.74
N PHE A 153 -7.40 -9.29 -6.26
CA PHE A 153 -7.53 -8.26 -7.30
C PHE A 153 -7.01 -6.91 -6.83
N HIS A 154 -7.29 -6.50 -5.61
CA HIS A 154 -6.82 -5.22 -5.05
C HIS A 154 -5.31 -5.19 -4.76
N TRP A 155 -4.67 -6.35 -4.55
CA TRP A 155 -3.25 -6.50 -4.17
C TRP A 155 -2.37 -7.11 -5.28
N GLY A 156 -2.97 -7.48 -6.42
CA GLY A 156 -2.32 -8.23 -7.49
C GLY A 156 -1.73 -7.37 -8.60
N LEU A 157 -2.04 -7.74 -9.86
CA LEU A 157 -1.39 -7.18 -11.06
C LEU A 157 -1.52 -5.67 -11.20
N HIS A 158 -2.65 -5.06 -10.84
CA HIS A 158 -2.89 -3.62 -11.03
C HIS A 158 -1.93 -2.73 -10.24
N PRO A 159 -1.83 -2.84 -8.90
CA PRO A 159 -0.88 -2.03 -8.14
C PRO A 159 0.57 -2.27 -8.57
N TRP A 160 0.95 -3.50 -8.86
CA TRP A 160 2.31 -3.79 -9.27
C TRP A 160 2.64 -3.29 -10.68
N ALA A 161 1.67 -3.27 -11.59
CA ALA A 161 1.82 -2.62 -12.90
C ALA A 161 2.00 -1.09 -12.77
N LEU A 162 1.25 -0.45 -11.89
CA LEU A 162 1.44 0.96 -11.56
C LEU A 162 2.86 1.23 -11.05
N TYR A 163 3.32 0.45 -10.06
CA TYR A 163 4.67 0.59 -9.51
C TYR A 163 5.76 0.29 -10.54
N ALA A 164 5.53 -0.69 -11.42
CA ALA A 164 6.43 -0.97 -12.52
C ALA A 164 6.57 0.22 -13.48
N ILE A 165 5.46 0.89 -13.84
CA ILE A 165 5.50 2.05 -14.73
C ILE A 165 6.23 3.23 -14.10
N VAL A 166 5.94 3.53 -12.84
CA VAL A 166 6.59 4.63 -12.12
C VAL A 166 8.09 4.34 -11.97
N GLY A 167 8.45 3.14 -11.50
CA GLY A 167 9.84 2.74 -11.33
C GLY A 167 10.61 2.69 -12.65
N LEU A 168 10.00 2.13 -13.71
CA LEU A 168 10.57 2.09 -15.05
C LEU A 168 10.84 3.50 -15.59
N SER A 169 9.87 4.39 -15.44
CA SER A 169 10.00 5.78 -15.89
C SER A 169 11.16 6.47 -15.17
N LEU A 170 11.19 6.40 -13.84
CA LEU A 170 12.27 7.00 -13.04
C LEU A 170 13.65 6.43 -13.40
N ALA A 171 13.75 5.09 -13.53
CA ALA A 171 15.00 4.43 -13.91
C ALA A 171 15.44 4.79 -15.34
N PHE A 172 14.52 4.83 -16.30
CA PHE A 172 14.83 5.16 -17.68
C PHE A 172 15.28 6.61 -17.81
N PHE A 173 14.55 7.57 -17.25
CA PHE A 173 14.92 8.99 -17.31
C PHE A 173 16.18 9.28 -16.47
N GLY A 174 16.31 8.69 -15.29
CA GLY A 174 17.44 8.91 -14.39
C GLY A 174 18.72 8.22 -14.89
N PHE A 175 18.68 6.91 -15.11
CA PHE A 175 19.91 6.14 -15.38
C PHE A 175 20.31 6.11 -16.86
N ARG A 176 19.32 6.02 -17.78
CA ARG A 176 19.65 5.99 -19.21
C ARG A 176 19.79 7.37 -19.82
N LEU A 177 18.93 8.33 -19.44
CA LEU A 177 18.97 9.69 -20.00
C LEU A 177 19.75 10.69 -19.14
N GLY A 178 20.14 10.33 -17.91
CA GLY A 178 20.93 11.17 -16.99
C GLY A 178 20.17 12.39 -16.48
N MET A 179 18.84 12.33 -16.42
CA MET A 179 17.99 13.39 -15.86
C MET A 179 17.91 13.29 -14.33
N PRO A 180 17.52 14.37 -13.61
CA PRO A 180 17.28 14.32 -12.18
C PRO A 180 16.26 13.23 -11.82
N LEU A 181 16.46 12.54 -10.68
CA LEU A 181 15.51 11.56 -10.13
C LEU A 181 14.30 12.28 -9.50
N SER A 182 13.44 12.80 -10.35
CA SER A 182 12.30 13.64 -9.99
C SER A 182 11.16 13.43 -10.98
N PHE A 183 9.93 13.61 -10.54
CA PHE A 183 8.74 13.38 -11.37
C PHE A 183 8.60 14.36 -12.53
N ARG A 184 9.11 15.59 -12.38
CA ARG A 184 9.17 16.54 -13.50
C ARG A 184 9.93 16.01 -14.71
N SER A 185 10.99 15.21 -14.49
CA SER A 185 11.79 14.61 -15.57
C SER A 185 10.98 13.69 -16.47
N LEU A 186 9.97 13.00 -15.92
CA LEU A 186 9.11 12.08 -16.66
C LEU A 186 8.23 12.80 -17.69
N LEU A 187 7.94 14.08 -17.46
CA LEU A 187 7.07 14.89 -18.30
C LEU A 187 7.85 15.64 -19.39
N HIS A 188 9.18 15.68 -19.31
CA HIS A 188 10.03 16.43 -20.24
C HIS A 188 9.79 16.10 -21.74
N PRO A 189 9.61 14.83 -22.17
CA PRO A 189 9.37 14.54 -23.58
C PRO A 189 8.07 15.13 -24.13
N VAL A 190 7.09 15.42 -23.26
CA VAL A 190 5.78 15.98 -23.63
C VAL A 190 5.78 17.50 -23.52
N LEU A 191 6.30 18.04 -22.42
CA LEU A 191 6.18 19.45 -22.05
C LEU A 191 7.45 20.28 -22.36
N GLY A 192 8.55 19.60 -22.80
CA GLY A 192 9.82 20.26 -23.08
C GLY A 192 10.41 20.93 -21.84
N ASP A 193 11.18 22.00 -22.04
CA ASP A 193 11.90 22.72 -20.99
C ASP A 193 11.00 23.41 -19.96
N ARG A 194 9.68 23.47 -20.19
CA ARG A 194 8.71 24.01 -19.22
C ARG A 194 8.71 23.24 -17.88
N VAL A 195 9.18 21.98 -17.89
CA VAL A 195 9.30 21.16 -16.68
C VAL A 195 10.39 21.65 -15.72
N TRP A 196 11.33 22.47 -16.20
CA TRP A 196 12.39 23.03 -15.34
C TRP A 196 11.97 24.30 -14.59
N GLY A 197 10.77 24.81 -14.86
CA GLY A 197 10.17 25.95 -14.17
C GLY A 197 9.02 25.54 -13.23
N ARG A 198 8.10 26.50 -13.02
CA ARG A 198 6.96 26.38 -12.08
C ARG A 198 6.09 25.13 -12.28
N LEU A 199 5.93 24.68 -13.51
CA LEU A 199 5.15 23.47 -13.81
C LEU A 199 5.78 22.23 -13.18
N GLY A 200 7.10 22.09 -13.30
CA GLY A 200 7.83 21.00 -12.65
C GLY A 200 7.78 21.12 -11.11
N ASP A 201 7.83 22.35 -10.58
CA ASP A 201 7.70 22.57 -9.14
C ASP A 201 6.34 22.06 -8.62
N VAL A 202 5.25 22.30 -9.36
CA VAL A 202 3.92 21.76 -9.03
C VAL A 202 3.92 20.23 -9.08
N VAL A 203 4.50 19.63 -10.13
CA VAL A 203 4.56 18.16 -10.29
C VAL A 203 5.30 17.50 -9.14
N ASP A 204 6.48 18.01 -8.77
CA ASP A 204 7.27 17.44 -7.68
C ASP A 204 6.60 17.68 -6.31
N THR A 205 5.95 18.83 -6.11
CA THR A 205 5.16 19.09 -4.91
C THR A 205 3.99 18.11 -4.79
N LEU A 206 3.27 17.84 -5.90
CA LEU A 206 2.20 16.84 -5.91
C LEU A 206 2.72 15.44 -5.59
N ALA A 207 3.90 15.06 -6.09
CA ALA A 207 4.52 13.78 -5.77
C ALA A 207 4.87 13.65 -4.28
N ILE A 208 5.39 14.72 -3.65
CA ILE A 208 5.65 14.77 -2.21
C ILE A 208 4.35 14.63 -1.42
N ILE A 209 3.32 15.40 -1.76
CA ILE A 209 2.03 15.38 -1.05
C ILE A 209 1.35 14.01 -1.21
N ALA A 210 1.36 13.43 -2.43
CA ALA A 210 0.83 12.09 -2.65
C ALA A 210 1.56 11.07 -1.76
N THR A 211 2.90 11.08 -1.75
CA THR A 211 3.71 10.20 -0.91
C THR A 211 3.36 10.36 0.58
N LEU A 212 3.30 11.59 1.09
CA LEU A 212 2.96 11.87 2.48
C LEU A 212 1.58 11.32 2.86
N MET A 213 0.56 11.51 2.00
CA MET A 213 -0.79 11.01 2.28
C MET A 213 -0.85 9.48 2.22
N GLY A 214 -0.18 8.89 1.24
CA GLY A 214 -0.11 7.43 1.12
C GLY A 214 0.59 6.77 2.31
N VAL A 215 1.74 7.29 2.71
CA VAL A 215 2.52 6.79 3.86
C VAL A 215 1.79 7.04 5.17
N ALA A 216 1.25 8.24 5.39
CA ALA A 216 0.48 8.55 6.59
C ALA A 216 -0.73 7.63 6.76
N THR A 217 -1.38 7.21 5.66
CA THR A 217 -2.46 6.21 5.69
C THR A 217 -1.95 4.88 6.23
N SER A 218 -0.80 4.40 5.74
CA SER A 218 -0.18 3.16 6.22
C SER A 218 0.23 3.24 7.68
N LEU A 219 0.88 4.36 8.10
CA LEU A 219 1.31 4.58 9.47
C LEU A 219 0.12 4.64 10.44
N GLY A 220 -0.97 5.30 10.04
CA GLY A 220 -2.19 5.37 10.84
C GLY A 220 -2.87 4.01 11.01
N ILE A 221 -2.96 3.22 9.93
CA ILE A 221 -3.45 1.84 9.97
C ILE A 221 -2.56 0.98 10.88
N GLY A 222 -1.24 1.08 10.74
CA GLY A 222 -0.27 0.35 11.55
C GLY A 222 -0.37 0.68 13.04
N ALA A 223 -0.50 1.94 13.39
CA ALA A 223 -0.65 2.36 14.79
C ALA A 223 -1.92 1.78 15.43
N LYS A 224 -3.04 1.73 14.68
CA LYS A 224 -4.27 1.08 15.15
C LYS A 224 -4.06 -0.41 15.41
N GLN A 225 -3.37 -1.09 14.49
CA GLN A 225 -3.13 -2.53 14.61
C GLN A 225 -2.10 -2.85 15.70
N VAL A 226 -1.03 -2.05 15.87
CA VAL A 226 -0.10 -2.17 17.00
C VAL A 226 -0.84 -1.95 18.33
N ASN A 227 -1.70 -0.94 18.41
CA ASN A 227 -2.51 -0.71 19.61
C ASN A 227 -3.40 -1.91 19.92
N ALA A 228 -4.05 -2.51 18.92
CA ALA A 228 -4.86 -3.71 19.10
C ALA A 228 -4.02 -4.91 19.61
N GLY A 229 -2.83 -5.14 19.04
CA GLY A 229 -1.90 -6.19 19.50
C GLY A 229 -1.41 -5.98 20.94
N LEU A 230 -1.06 -4.73 21.29
CA LEU A 230 -0.66 -4.39 22.67
C LEU A 230 -1.84 -4.44 23.63
N SER A 231 -3.04 -4.11 23.19
CA SER A 231 -4.26 -4.29 24.00
C SER A 231 -4.48 -5.77 24.31
N PHE A 232 -4.32 -6.64 23.32
CA PHE A 232 -4.44 -8.08 23.48
C PHE A 232 -3.39 -8.65 24.44
N LEU A 233 -2.11 -8.26 24.28
CA LEU A 233 -0.99 -8.82 25.03
C LEU A 233 -0.87 -8.24 26.46
N LEU A 234 -1.11 -6.95 26.61
CA LEU A 234 -0.74 -6.18 27.81
C LEU A 234 -1.92 -5.41 28.43
N GLY A 235 -3.11 -5.50 27.83
CA GLY A 235 -4.28 -4.75 28.30
C GLY A 235 -4.19 -3.23 28.11
N ILE A 236 -3.32 -2.75 27.21
CA ILE A 236 -3.18 -1.31 26.96
C ILE A 236 -4.48 -0.79 26.32
N PRO A 237 -5.09 0.29 26.84
CA PRO A 237 -6.34 0.82 26.30
C PRO A 237 -6.27 1.16 24.83
N SER A 238 -7.30 0.77 24.08
CA SER A 238 -7.44 1.16 22.67
C SER A 238 -8.05 2.54 22.58
N GLY A 239 -7.39 3.45 21.82
CA GLY A 239 -7.91 4.79 21.63
C GLY A 239 -6.96 5.70 20.84
N THR A 240 -7.50 6.82 20.34
CA THR A 240 -6.75 7.77 19.50
C THR A 240 -5.51 8.31 20.23
N GLY A 241 -5.59 8.59 21.53
CA GLY A 241 -4.45 9.07 22.31
C GLY A 241 -3.30 8.05 22.35
N THR A 242 -3.61 6.76 22.63
CA THR A 242 -2.62 5.67 22.59
C THR A 242 -2.03 5.51 21.19
N GLN A 243 -2.85 5.57 20.15
CA GLN A 243 -2.40 5.45 18.75
C GLN A 243 -1.44 6.58 18.36
N ILE A 244 -1.74 7.84 18.75
CA ILE A 244 -0.84 8.98 18.51
C ILE A 244 0.47 8.81 19.28
N SER A 245 0.42 8.34 20.53
CA SER A 245 1.63 8.04 21.31
C SER A 245 2.47 6.95 20.68
N LEU A 246 1.84 5.91 20.13
CA LEU A 246 2.53 4.85 19.38
C LEU A 246 3.16 5.37 18.09
N ILE A 247 2.45 6.22 17.31
CA ILE A 247 3.04 6.88 16.14
C ILE A 247 4.28 7.67 16.56
N ALA A 248 4.20 8.48 17.62
CA ALA A 248 5.33 9.28 18.09
C ALA A 248 6.51 8.39 18.50
N ALA A 249 6.28 7.31 19.26
CA ALA A 249 7.31 6.39 19.69
C ALA A 249 7.98 5.66 18.52
N ILE A 250 7.19 5.13 17.57
CA ILE A 250 7.72 4.40 16.41
C ILE A 250 8.42 5.36 15.43
N THR A 251 7.88 6.58 15.24
CA THR A 251 8.53 7.63 14.45
C THR A 251 9.87 8.03 15.07
N ALA A 252 9.97 8.11 16.40
CA ALA A 252 11.24 8.35 17.08
C ALA A 252 12.25 7.22 16.82
N LEU A 253 11.83 5.96 16.84
CA LEU A 253 12.67 4.82 16.47
C LEU A 253 13.14 4.89 15.01
N ALA A 254 12.24 5.20 14.07
CA ALA A 254 12.59 5.40 12.68
C ALA A 254 13.59 6.56 12.51
N THR A 255 13.36 7.66 13.21
CA THR A 255 14.24 8.84 13.23
C THR A 255 15.65 8.52 13.76
N ILE A 256 15.76 7.76 14.84
CA ILE A 256 17.05 7.28 15.38
C ILE A 256 17.77 6.43 14.32
N SER A 257 17.06 5.55 13.61
CA SER A 257 17.62 4.75 12.52
C SER A 257 18.22 5.63 11.42
N VAL A 258 17.50 6.70 11.01
CA VAL A 258 17.97 7.68 10.02
C VAL A 258 19.25 8.39 10.48
N VAL A 259 19.29 8.87 11.73
CA VAL A 259 20.41 9.67 12.28
C VAL A 259 21.69 8.83 12.46
N LEU A 260 21.53 7.58 12.88
CA LEU A 260 22.66 6.68 13.07
C LEU A 260 23.33 6.26 11.75
N GLY A 261 22.78 6.66 10.60
CA GLY A 261 23.35 6.41 9.27
C GLY A 261 23.49 4.92 8.98
N LEU A 262 22.58 4.14 9.52
CA LEU A 262 22.63 2.69 9.47
C LEU A 262 22.11 2.15 8.13
N ASP A 263 22.73 2.49 6.99
CA ASP A 263 22.44 1.77 5.74
C ASP A 263 22.56 0.26 5.96
N ALA A 264 23.52 -0.17 6.79
CA ALA A 264 23.62 -1.56 7.25
C ALA A 264 22.53 -1.94 8.27
N GLY A 265 22.05 -1.02 9.10
CA GLY A 265 21.02 -1.27 10.12
C GLY A 265 19.62 -1.41 9.53
N ILE A 266 19.24 -0.49 8.63
CA ILE A 266 17.95 -0.54 7.91
C ILE A 266 17.83 -1.82 7.10
N ARG A 267 18.90 -2.19 6.39
CA ARG A 267 18.94 -3.43 5.64
C ARG A 267 18.74 -4.64 6.56
N ARG A 268 19.42 -4.71 7.71
CA ARG A 268 19.26 -5.80 8.68
C ARG A 268 17.86 -5.83 9.29
N LEU A 269 17.27 -4.67 9.61
CA LEU A 269 15.90 -4.59 10.11
C LEU A 269 14.89 -5.07 9.06
N SER A 270 15.08 -4.70 7.78
CA SER A 270 14.24 -5.18 6.68
C SER A 270 14.39 -6.68 6.45
N GLU A 271 15.64 -7.20 6.46
CA GLU A 271 15.91 -8.64 6.35
C GLU A 271 15.26 -9.42 7.52
N LEU A 272 15.42 -8.93 8.76
CA LEU A 272 14.77 -9.50 9.95
C LEU A 272 13.24 -9.49 9.79
N ASN A 273 12.67 -8.37 9.39
CA ASN A 273 11.22 -8.24 9.24
C ASN A 273 10.65 -9.23 8.21
N ILE A 274 11.34 -9.40 7.09
CA ILE A 274 10.95 -10.40 6.08
C ILE A 274 10.97 -11.81 6.68
N VAL A 275 12.02 -12.18 7.42
CA VAL A 275 12.13 -13.50 8.06
C VAL A 275 10.99 -13.72 9.06
N LEU A 276 10.71 -12.71 9.90
CA LEU A 276 9.63 -12.78 10.88
C LEU A 276 8.25 -12.87 10.22
N ALA A 277 8.02 -12.08 9.16
CA ALA A 277 6.78 -12.09 8.40
C ALA A 277 6.54 -13.45 7.71
N PHE A 278 7.57 -14.01 7.08
CA PHE A 278 7.48 -15.38 6.53
C PHE A 278 7.28 -16.41 7.63
N GLY A 279 7.94 -16.27 8.78
CA GLY A 279 7.72 -17.12 9.94
C GLY A 279 6.26 -17.09 10.41
N LEU A 280 5.64 -15.92 10.48
CA LEU A 280 4.22 -15.76 10.79
C LEU A 280 3.33 -16.42 9.73
N MET A 281 3.62 -16.21 8.44
CA MET A 281 2.88 -16.85 7.36
C MET A 281 2.96 -18.39 7.44
N LEU A 282 4.15 -18.95 7.66
CA LEU A 282 4.32 -20.40 7.82
C LEU A 282 3.57 -20.93 9.04
N LEU A 283 3.60 -20.21 10.15
CA LEU A 283 2.85 -20.58 11.35
C LEU A 283 1.34 -20.72 11.05
N LEU A 284 0.77 -19.78 10.28
CA LEU A 284 -0.64 -19.85 9.89
C LEU A 284 -0.91 -20.93 8.84
N ILE A 285 0.00 -21.19 7.91
CA ILE A 285 -0.12 -22.29 6.93
C ILE A 285 -0.16 -23.63 7.65
N PHE A 286 0.75 -23.87 8.61
CA PHE A 286 0.77 -25.12 9.37
C PHE A 286 -0.40 -25.22 10.35
N GLY A 287 -0.81 -24.13 10.99
CA GLY A 287 -2.00 -24.09 11.84
C GLY A 287 -3.29 -24.35 11.07
N GLY A 288 -3.41 -23.80 9.87
CA GLY A 288 -4.57 -23.97 8.99
C GLY A 288 -4.53 -25.22 8.09
N GLY A 289 -3.40 -25.93 8.03
CA GLY A 289 -3.20 -27.14 7.22
C GLY A 289 -2.57 -26.88 5.83
N LEU A 290 -1.39 -27.44 5.63
CA LEU A 290 -0.60 -27.25 4.40
C LEU A 290 -1.35 -27.66 3.12
N VAL A 291 -2.03 -28.81 3.13
CA VAL A 291 -2.75 -29.33 1.95
C VAL A 291 -3.92 -28.39 1.60
N ALA A 292 -4.63 -27.88 2.60
CA ALA A 292 -5.70 -26.91 2.40
C ALA A 292 -5.17 -25.60 1.81
N PHE A 293 -4.06 -25.09 2.31
CA PHE A 293 -3.38 -23.92 1.76
C PHE A 293 -2.99 -24.11 0.29
N LEU A 294 -2.37 -25.24 -0.07
CA LEU A 294 -1.96 -25.51 -1.44
C LEU A 294 -3.17 -25.61 -2.40
N SER A 295 -4.21 -26.33 -1.98
CA SER A 295 -5.46 -26.46 -2.76
C SER A 295 -6.13 -25.11 -2.96
N ALA A 296 -6.25 -24.32 -1.87
CA ALA A 296 -6.83 -22.99 -1.92
C ALA A 296 -6.00 -22.01 -2.78
N SER A 297 -4.68 -22.13 -2.79
CA SER A 297 -3.82 -21.27 -3.62
C SER A 297 -4.11 -21.44 -5.12
N ILE A 298 -4.33 -22.67 -5.57
CA ILE A 298 -4.70 -22.96 -6.97
C ILE A 298 -6.10 -22.44 -7.27
N GLU A 299 -7.04 -22.69 -6.37
CA GLU A 299 -8.42 -22.28 -6.53
C GLU A 299 -8.59 -20.74 -6.53
N ASN A 300 -7.92 -20.06 -5.61
CA ASN A 300 -7.91 -18.60 -5.53
C ASN A 300 -7.26 -17.96 -6.75
N LEU A 301 -6.18 -18.55 -7.29
CA LEU A 301 -5.57 -18.07 -8.53
C LEU A 301 -6.55 -18.19 -9.70
N GLY A 302 -7.23 -19.32 -9.83
CA GLY A 302 -8.26 -19.52 -10.87
C GLY A 302 -9.41 -18.53 -10.74
N ALA A 303 -9.93 -18.32 -9.54
CA ALA A 303 -10.99 -17.36 -9.27
C ALA A 303 -10.55 -15.90 -9.56
N TYR A 304 -9.32 -15.53 -9.18
CA TYR A 304 -8.75 -14.22 -9.49
C TYR A 304 -8.65 -13.98 -11.00
N LEU A 305 -8.12 -14.94 -11.76
CA LEU A 305 -8.02 -14.83 -13.22
C LEU A 305 -9.40 -14.75 -13.89
N GLN A 306 -10.39 -15.44 -13.34
CA GLN A 306 -11.78 -15.39 -13.83
C GLN A 306 -12.39 -14.00 -13.69
N ILE A 307 -12.19 -13.31 -12.56
CA ILE A 307 -12.79 -11.99 -12.32
C ILE A 307 -11.95 -10.83 -12.85
N LEU A 308 -10.67 -11.05 -13.14
CA LEU A 308 -9.71 -10.01 -13.51
C LEU A 308 -10.18 -9.13 -14.67
N PRO A 309 -10.63 -9.66 -15.83
CA PRO A 309 -11.06 -8.82 -16.95
C PRO A 309 -12.27 -7.96 -16.60
N PHE A 310 -13.26 -8.53 -15.92
CA PHE A 310 -14.47 -7.80 -15.53
C PHE A 310 -14.18 -6.70 -14.52
N ASN A 311 -13.46 -7.00 -13.44
CA ASN A 311 -13.15 -6.04 -12.39
C ASN A 311 -12.22 -4.92 -12.86
N SER A 312 -11.36 -5.18 -13.86
CA SER A 312 -10.49 -4.16 -14.45
C SER A 312 -11.25 -2.97 -15.02
N PHE A 313 -12.51 -3.17 -15.43
CA PHE A 313 -13.34 -2.13 -16.04
C PHE A 313 -14.62 -1.81 -15.24
N ARG A 314 -14.73 -2.34 -14.03
CA ARG A 314 -15.91 -2.17 -13.19
C ARG A 314 -15.93 -0.80 -12.52
N THR A 315 -16.86 0.07 -12.93
CA THR A 315 -17.06 1.42 -12.38
C THR A 315 -18.36 1.56 -11.57
N GLY A 316 -19.26 0.57 -11.64
CA GLY A 316 -20.60 0.66 -11.04
C GLY A 316 -21.52 1.63 -11.76
N ALA A 317 -21.29 1.94 -13.05
CA ALA A 317 -22.02 2.96 -13.80
C ALA A 317 -23.54 2.71 -13.88
N PHE A 318 -23.95 1.43 -13.91
CA PHE A 318 -25.34 1.04 -14.11
C PHE A 318 -26.09 0.63 -12.82
N ASN A 319 -25.40 0.66 -11.67
CA ASN A 319 -25.98 0.24 -10.39
C ASN A 319 -25.39 1.05 -9.24
N SER A 320 -26.24 1.75 -8.48
CA SER A 320 -25.79 2.63 -7.38
C SER A 320 -25.10 1.88 -6.26
N ALA A 321 -25.60 0.71 -5.86
CA ALA A 321 -24.98 -0.11 -4.83
C ALA A 321 -23.58 -0.61 -5.28
N SER A 322 -23.45 -1.00 -6.56
CA SER A 322 -22.16 -1.36 -7.14
C SER A 322 -21.21 -0.18 -7.18
N ARG A 323 -21.69 1.04 -7.48
CA ARG A 323 -20.87 2.26 -7.47
C ARG A 323 -20.38 2.59 -6.07
N THR A 324 -21.25 2.55 -5.07
CA THR A 324 -20.88 2.77 -3.67
C THR A 324 -19.79 1.79 -3.25
N TRP A 325 -19.97 0.51 -3.53
CA TRP A 325 -18.98 -0.52 -3.21
C TRP A 325 -17.63 -0.27 -3.93
N VAL A 326 -17.66 0.06 -5.22
CA VAL A 326 -16.45 0.39 -6.00
C VAL A 326 -15.73 1.61 -5.41
N ASN A 327 -16.47 2.64 -5.00
CA ASN A 327 -15.88 3.83 -4.38
C ASN A 327 -15.25 3.53 -3.01
N GLU A 328 -15.90 2.71 -2.20
CA GLU A 328 -15.42 2.37 -0.86
C GLU A 328 -14.20 1.46 -0.87
N TRP A 329 -14.09 0.55 -1.84
CA TRP A 329 -13.04 -0.46 -1.91
C TRP A 329 -12.07 -0.21 -3.06
N THR A 330 -12.48 -0.41 -4.29
CA THR A 330 -11.58 -0.37 -5.46
C THR A 330 -10.96 1.02 -5.66
N VAL A 331 -11.76 2.10 -5.60
CA VAL A 331 -11.26 3.47 -5.77
C VAL A 331 -10.34 3.86 -4.61
N PHE A 332 -10.68 3.46 -3.39
CA PHE A 332 -9.79 3.66 -2.24
C PHE A 332 -8.44 2.98 -2.45
N TYR A 333 -8.42 1.68 -2.82
CA TYR A 333 -7.17 0.97 -3.07
C TYR A 333 -6.37 1.59 -4.20
N TRP A 334 -7.00 1.92 -5.32
CA TRP A 334 -6.32 2.56 -6.45
C TRP A 334 -5.71 3.90 -6.06
N ALA A 335 -6.46 4.72 -5.33
CA ALA A 335 -5.97 5.99 -4.84
C ALA A 335 -4.81 5.84 -3.85
N TRP A 336 -4.91 4.88 -2.93
CA TRP A 336 -3.84 4.59 -1.97
C TRP A 336 -2.56 4.14 -2.68
N TRP A 337 -2.68 3.22 -3.65
CA TRP A 337 -1.54 2.77 -4.46
C TRP A 337 -0.94 3.88 -5.31
N ILE A 338 -1.76 4.72 -5.93
CA ILE A 338 -1.29 5.90 -6.69
C ILE A 338 -0.55 6.87 -5.77
N SER A 339 -1.08 7.14 -4.59
CA SER A 339 -0.40 8.00 -3.59
C SER A 339 0.92 7.37 -3.11
N TRP A 340 0.98 6.07 -3.00
CA TRP A 340 2.18 5.33 -2.58
C TRP A 340 3.21 5.15 -3.69
N SER A 341 2.80 5.29 -4.94
CA SER A 341 3.61 4.97 -6.11
C SER A 341 4.90 5.79 -6.26
N PRO A 342 5.01 7.07 -5.85
CA PRO A 342 6.29 7.77 -5.89
C PRO A 342 7.34 7.10 -5.01
N PHE A 343 6.97 6.69 -3.82
CA PHE A 343 7.84 5.99 -2.88
C PHE A 343 8.28 4.63 -3.43
N VAL A 344 7.33 3.75 -3.72
CA VAL A 344 7.62 2.38 -4.18
C VAL A 344 8.34 2.41 -5.53
N GLY A 345 7.91 3.24 -6.46
CA GLY A 345 8.52 3.36 -7.79
C GLY A 345 9.96 3.85 -7.72
N MET A 346 10.26 4.84 -6.89
CA MET A 346 11.64 5.33 -6.70
C MET A 346 12.54 4.24 -6.11
N PHE A 347 12.05 3.51 -5.10
CA PHE A 347 12.80 2.40 -4.52
C PHE A 347 13.09 1.31 -5.57
N ILE A 348 12.05 0.86 -6.29
CA ILE A 348 12.19 -0.15 -7.34
C ILE A 348 13.16 0.32 -8.44
N ALA A 349 13.08 1.60 -8.85
CA ALA A 349 14.01 2.17 -9.83
C ALA A 349 15.47 2.01 -9.38
N ARG A 350 15.77 2.39 -8.14
CA ARG A 350 17.14 2.35 -7.58
C ARG A 350 17.76 0.95 -7.56
N VAL A 351 16.97 -0.07 -7.26
CA VAL A 351 17.47 -1.46 -7.17
C VAL A 351 17.48 -2.19 -8.52
N SER A 352 17.02 -1.55 -9.60
CA SER A 352 16.81 -2.22 -10.90
C SER A 352 17.75 -1.75 -12.02
N ARG A 353 18.80 -1.02 -11.67
CA ARG A 353 19.78 -0.54 -12.64
C ARG A 353 20.41 -1.69 -13.43
N GLY A 354 20.61 -1.52 -14.73
CA GLY A 354 21.19 -2.51 -15.65
C GLY A 354 20.23 -3.60 -16.16
N ARG A 355 18.99 -3.70 -15.64
CA ARG A 355 18.01 -4.66 -16.16
C ARG A 355 17.36 -4.19 -17.43
N THR A 356 16.89 -5.13 -18.26
CA THR A 356 16.08 -4.81 -19.43
C THR A 356 14.65 -4.44 -19.02
N ILE A 357 13.93 -3.71 -19.88
CA ILE A 357 12.53 -3.35 -19.65
C ILE A 357 11.67 -4.61 -19.43
N ARG A 358 11.90 -5.68 -20.20
CA ARG A 358 11.16 -6.95 -20.02
C ARG A 358 11.43 -7.57 -18.66
N GLU A 359 12.69 -7.76 -18.29
CA GLU A 359 13.07 -8.31 -16.98
C GLU A 359 12.47 -7.49 -15.84
N PHE A 360 12.56 -6.16 -15.97
CA PHE A 360 12.03 -5.25 -14.98
C PHE A 360 10.52 -5.41 -14.80
N ILE A 361 9.75 -5.30 -15.89
CA ILE A 361 8.28 -5.35 -15.79
C ILE A 361 7.82 -6.73 -15.33
N THR A 362 8.36 -7.82 -15.90
CA THR A 362 7.94 -9.17 -15.53
C THR A 362 8.28 -9.46 -14.06
N GLY A 363 9.47 -9.07 -13.58
CA GLY A 363 9.85 -9.23 -12.19
C GLY A 363 8.98 -8.41 -11.24
N VAL A 364 8.80 -7.12 -11.52
CA VAL A 364 8.04 -6.22 -10.64
C VAL A 364 6.54 -6.54 -10.62
N VAL A 365 5.96 -6.95 -11.74
CA VAL A 365 4.52 -7.24 -11.81
C VAL A 365 4.19 -8.63 -11.29
N LEU A 366 4.94 -9.66 -11.69
CA LEU A 366 4.54 -11.04 -11.40
C LEU A 366 5.00 -11.52 -10.03
N VAL A 367 6.26 -11.27 -9.64
CA VAL A 367 6.80 -11.84 -8.40
C VAL A 367 6.05 -11.37 -7.16
N PRO A 368 5.86 -10.06 -6.95
CA PRO A 368 5.12 -9.61 -5.79
C PRO A 368 3.62 -9.95 -5.85
N THR A 369 3.01 -10.01 -7.04
CA THR A 369 1.62 -10.49 -7.20
C THR A 369 1.45 -11.92 -6.70
N VAL A 370 2.36 -12.83 -7.08
CA VAL A 370 2.32 -14.23 -6.63
C VAL A 370 2.51 -14.31 -5.12
N VAL A 371 3.49 -13.58 -4.59
CA VAL A 371 3.73 -13.57 -3.14
C VAL A 371 2.56 -12.99 -2.36
N ALA A 372 1.96 -11.89 -2.85
CA ALA A 372 0.75 -11.32 -2.24
C ALA A 372 -0.43 -12.30 -2.28
N ALA A 373 -0.64 -13.00 -3.40
CA ALA A 373 -1.70 -14.01 -3.50
C ALA A 373 -1.50 -15.17 -2.52
N LEU A 374 -0.28 -15.67 -2.37
CA LEU A 374 0.05 -16.71 -1.38
C LEU A 374 -0.13 -16.21 0.05
N TRP A 375 0.29 -14.99 0.34
CA TRP A 375 0.10 -14.34 1.64
C TRP A 375 -1.38 -14.23 1.99
N LEU A 376 -2.17 -13.62 1.12
CA LEU A 376 -3.61 -13.45 1.30
C LEU A 376 -4.34 -14.80 1.42
N THR A 377 -3.89 -15.83 0.68
CA THR A 377 -4.43 -17.18 0.81
C THR A 377 -4.12 -17.76 2.20
N ALA A 378 -2.90 -17.60 2.70
CA ALA A 378 -2.51 -18.14 4.02
C ALA A 378 -3.36 -17.55 5.15
N PHE A 379 -3.66 -16.25 5.10
CA PHE A 379 -4.44 -15.56 6.14
C PHE A 379 -5.95 -15.61 5.88
N GLY A 380 -6.38 -15.16 4.69
CA GLY A 380 -7.80 -14.99 4.36
C GLY A 380 -8.52 -16.32 4.21
N THR A 381 -7.93 -17.28 3.49
CA THR A 381 -8.58 -18.60 3.32
C THR A 381 -8.64 -19.37 4.63
N ALA A 382 -7.59 -19.29 5.47
CA ALA A 382 -7.62 -19.92 6.78
C ALA A 382 -8.78 -19.40 7.64
N THR A 383 -9.00 -18.09 7.61
CA THR A 383 -10.10 -17.42 8.34
C THR A 383 -11.47 -17.86 7.84
N LEU A 384 -11.70 -17.80 6.54
CA LEU A 384 -13.01 -18.12 5.95
C LEU A 384 -13.32 -19.61 6.06
N ARG A 385 -12.32 -20.48 5.91
CA ARG A 385 -12.48 -21.92 6.06
C ARG A 385 -12.81 -22.29 7.50
N GLN A 386 -12.11 -21.74 8.48
CA GLN A 386 -12.41 -21.98 9.89
C GLN A 386 -13.87 -21.62 10.22
N HIS A 387 -14.37 -20.51 9.69
CA HIS A 387 -15.75 -20.11 9.89
C HIS A 387 -16.74 -21.07 9.22
N THR A 388 -16.50 -21.49 7.98
CA THR A 388 -17.39 -22.44 7.27
C THR A 388 -17.40 -23.81 7.93
N GLU A 389 -16.25 -24.35 8.32
CA GLU A 389 -16.14 -25.62 9.06
C GLU A 389 -16.88 -25.55 10.41
N PHE A 390 -16.80 -24.41 11.08
CA PHE A 390 -17.55 -24.18 12.31
C PHE A 390 -19.07 -24.19 12.07
N LEU A 391 -19.57 -23.51 11.03
CA LEU A 391 -21.01 -23.50 10.69
C LEU A 391 -21.51 -24.89 10.29
N GLU A 392 -20.70 -25.68 9.56
CA GLU A 392 -21.04 -27.06 9.21
C GLU A 392 -21.15 -27.95 10.45
N GLN A 393 -20.21 -27.85 11.37
CA GLN A 393 -20.26 -28.59 12.64
C GLN A 393 -21.45 -28.18 13.49
N ALA A 394 -21.76 -26.89 13.57
CA ALA A 394 -22.91 -26.37 14.26
C ALA A 394 -24.24 -26.89 13.68
N ALA A 395 -24.35 -26.94 12.35
CA ALA A 395 -25.51 -27.48 11.67
C ALA A 395 -25.72 -28.99 11.93
N LEU A 396 -24.64 -29.77 11.89
CA LEU A 396 -24.69 -31.21 12.20
C LEU A 396 -25.10 -31.49 13.66
N GLN A 397 -24.73 -30.60 14.59
CA GLN A 397 -25.09 -30.73 16.01
C GLN A 397 -26.52 -30.23 16.31
N ALA A 398 -27.04 -29.30 15.54
CA ALA A 398 -28.40 -28.78 15.69
C ALA A 398 -29.48 -29.83 15.35
N ASP A 399 -29.15 -30.84 14.54
CA ASP A 399 -30.02 -31.98 14.21
C ASP A 399 -30.07 -33.01 15.37
N SER A 400 -29.12 -32.96 16.29
CA SER A 400 -29.15 -33.67 17.59
C SER A 400 -29.60 -32.68 18.63
N THR A 401 -30.61 -32.99 19.46
CA THR A 401 -31.26 -32.19 20.51
C THR A 401 -30.34 -31.36 21.46
N ASN A 402 -29.12 -31.14 21.14
CA ASN A 402 -28.13 -30.35 21.84
C ASN A 402 -27.86 -29.04 21.10
N THR A 403 -27.93 -27.92 21.80
CA THR A 403 -27.40 -26.63 21.35
C THR A 403 -25.96 -26.81 20.86
N PRO A 404 -25.59 -26.30 19.68
CA PRO A 404 -24.23 -26.42 19.16
C PRO A 404 -23.24 -25.96 20.22
N SER A 405 -22.36 -26.86 20.66
CA SER A 405 -21.32 -26.49 21.58
C SER A 405 -20.28 -25.65 20.86
N MET A 406 -20.29 -24.34 21.12
CA MET A 406 -19.18 -23.42 20.74
C MET A 406 -17.94 -23.66 21.62
N ALA A 407 -17.82 -24.85 22.22
CA ALA A 407 -16.73 -25.23 23.11
C ALA A 407 -15.39 -25.13 22.34
N GLY A 408 -14.51 -24.26 22.82
CA GLY A 408 -13.18 -24.07 22.28
C GLY A 408 -12.96 -22.74 21.52
N LEU A 409 -14.02 -21.99 21.18
CA LEU A 409 -13.86 -20.64 20.65
C LEU A 409 -13.68 -19.62 21.80
N PRO A 410 -12.87 -18.58 21.58
CA PRO A 410 -12.73 -17.49 22.53
C PRO A 410 -14.07 -16.78 22.76
N GLN A 411 -14.26 -16.30 23.97
CA GLN A 411 -15.46 -15.57 24.35
C GLN A 411 -15.21 -14.07 24.40
N TYR A 412 -16.12 -13.32 23.79
CA TYR A 412 -16.05 -11.86 23.73
C TYR A 412 -17.32 -11.23 24.29
N TRP A 413 -17.19 -10.04 24.84
CA TRP A 413 -18.34 -9.27 25.30
C TRP A 413 -18.96 -8.54 24.09
N VAL A 414 -20.19 -8.90 23.77
CA VAL A 414 -20.97 -8.29 22.67
C VAL A 414 -22.03 -7.39 23.27
N GLY A 415 -22.05 -6.14 22.84
CA GLY A 415 -23.05 -5.17 23.29
C GLY A 415 -24.41 -5.42 22.65
N GLU A 416 -25.46 -5.20 23.41
CA GLU A 416 -26.83 -5.25 22.91
C GLU A 416 -27.17 -3.99 22.12
N LEU A 417 -27.91 -4.15 21.04
CA LEU A 417 -28.33 -3.06 20.15
C LEU A 417 -29.82 -2.74 20.36
N ASP A 418 -30.16 -1.47 20.30
CA ASP A 418 -31.54 -1.00 20.22
C ASP A 418 -32.15 -1.19 18.81
N ALA A 419 -33.40 -0.79 18.62
CA ALA A 419 -34.10 -0.84 17.34
C ALA A 419 -33.43 -0.03 16.22
N ASN A 420 -32.59 0.97 16.58
CA ASN A 420 -31.83 1.80 15.66
C ASN A 420 -30.41 1.29 15.42
N LYS A 421 -30.09 0.07 15.91
CA LYS A 421 -28.76 -0.55 15.87
C LYS A 421 -27.68 0.24 16.61
N GLN A 422 -28.07 0.94 17.69
CA GLN A 422 -27.14 1.61 18.60
C GLN A 422 -26.95 0.81 19.87
N LEU A 423 -25.72 0.84 20.42
CA LEU A 423 -25.39 0.17 21.68
C LEU A 423 -26.22 0.74 22.84
N ILE A 424 -26.89 -0.15 23.58
CA ILE A 424 -27.72 0.20 24.72
C ILE A 424 -26.81 0.53 25.90
N ARG A 425 -26.92 1.77 26.45
CA ARG A 425 -26.25 2.17 27.68
C ARG A 425 -27.16 1.93 28.87
N GLN A 426 -26.57 1.48 29.98
CA GLN A 426 -27.19 1.36 31.28
C GLN A 426 -27.08 2.67 32.06
N ASP A 427 -27.78 2.77 33.19
CA ASP A 427 -27.80 3.97 34.04
C ASP A 427 -26.42 4.30 34.64
N ASP A 428 -25.55 3.31 34.80
CA ASP A 428 -24.16 3.45 35.25
C ASP A 428 -23.19 3.90 34.15
N GLY A 429 -23.70 4.13 32.95
CA GLY A 429 -22.91 4.55 31.77
C GLY A 429 -22.24 3.41 31.01
N THR A 430 -22.32 2.16 31.47
CA THR A 430 -21.78 1.00 30.78
C THR A 430 -22.70 0.53 29.65
N PHE A 431 -22.18 -0.24 28.70
CA PHE A 431 -23.00 -0.90 27.68
C PHE A 431 -23.60 -2.19 28.22
N ARG A 432 -24.90 -2.40 27.94
CA ARG A 432 -25.51 -3.71 28.15
C ARG A 432 -24.84 -4.72 27.26
N ARG A 433 -24.40 -5.87 27.79
CA ARG A 433 -23.55 -6.82 27.07
C ARG A 433 -23.79 -8.25 27.52
N THR A 434 -23.52 -9.17 26.59
CA THR A 434 -23.56 -10.62 26.82
C THR A 434 -22.24 -11.23 26.34
N GLN A 435 -21.77 -12.27 27.01
CA GLN A 435 -20.58 -12.98 26.60
C GLN A 435 -20.94 -14.03 25.55
N VAL A 436 -20.27 -13.97 24.38
CA VAL A 436 -20.55 -14.84 23.23
C VAL A 436 -19.25 -15.38 22.67
N SER A 437 -19.23 -16.65 22.29
CA SER A 437 -18.13 -17.26 21.56
C SER A 437 -18.23 -16.88 20.08
N LEU A 438 -17.14 -16.34 19.50
CA LEU A 438 -17.13 -15.83 18.12
C LEU A 438 -15.95 -16.38 17.34
N THR A 439 -16.20 -16.72 16.07
CA THR A 439 -15.14 -16.82 15.05
C THR A 439 -14.61 -15.44 14.66
N ALA A 440 -13.47 -15.36 13.98
CA ALA A 440 -12.96 -14.09 13.48
C ALA A 440 -13.93 -13.38 12.52
N VAL A 441 -14.70 -14.15 11.73
CA VAL A 441 -15.73 -13.61 10.83
C VAL A 441 -16.88 -12.96 11.60
N GLU A 442 -17.40 -13.63 12.62
CA GLU A 442 -18.47 -13.09 13.46
C GLU A 442 -17.99 -11.90 14.30
N TYR A 443 -16.75 -11.96 14.80
CA TYR A 443 -16.14 -10.88 15.57
C TYR A 443 -16.11 -9.57 14.79
N LEU A 444 -15.72 -9.59 13.52
CA LEU A 444 -15.62 -8.37 12.73
C LEU A 444 -16.97 -7.64 12.57
N SER A 445 -18.06 -8.37 12.49
CA SER A 445 -19.42 -7.82 12.33
C SER A 445 -20.16 -7.58 13.65
N SER A 446 -19.63 -8.05 14.77
CA SER A 446 -20.28 -7.92 16.08
C SER A 446 -19.96 -6.58 16.74
N PRO A 447 -20.89 -6.00 17.49
CA PRO A 447 -20.65 -4.79 18.29
C PRO A 447 -19.89 -5.13 19.58
N VAL A 448 -18.61 -5.52 19.43
CA VAL A 448 -17.77 -5.94 20.57
C VAL A 448 -17.47 -4.77 21.49
N VAL A 449 -17.53 -5.00 22.79
CA VAL A 449 -17.25 -4.01 23.83
C VAL A 449 -16.17 -4.50 24.79
N THR A 450 -15.58 -3.59 25.54
CA THR A 450 -14.59 -3.93 26.57
C THR A 450 -15.22 -4.77 27.69
N PRO A 451 -14.43 -5.60 28.40
CA PRO A 451 -14.96 -6.45 29.49
C PRO A 451 -15.67 -5.67 30.61
N ASP A 452 -15.28 -4.42 30.83
CA ASP A 452 -15.94 -3.51 31.80
C ASP A 452 -17.17 -2.81 31.17
N GLY A 453 -17.40 -2.94 29.86
CA GLY A 453 -18.51 -2.32 29.14
C GLY A 453 -18.40 -0.82 28.94
N GLN A 454 -17.24 -0.24 29.18
CA GLN A 454 -17.07 1.23 29.09
C GLN A 454 -16.91 1.73 27.63
N ALA A 455 -16.36 0.90 26.73
CA ALA A 455 -16.05 1.31 25.37
C ALA A 455 -16.39 0.23 24.35
N ALA A 456 -16.79 0.67 23.15
CA ALA A 456 -16.83 -0.20 21.96
C ALA A 456 -15.41 -0.43 21.43
N ILE A 457 -15.15 -1.66 20.98
CA ILE A 457 -13.87 -2.06 20.39
C ILE A 457 -13.92 -1.86 18.88
N ASP A 458 -12.86 -1.24 18.31
CA ASP A 458 -12.66 -1.23 16.86
C ASP A 458 -12.21 -2.64 16.42
N THR A 459 -13.12 -3.38 15.83
CA THR A 459 -12.90 -4.79 15.48
C THR A 459 -11.96 -4.97 14.29
N LEU A 460 -11.89 -3.98 13.39
CA LEU A 460 -11.12 -4.08 12.15
C LEU A 460 -9.60 -4.29 12.37
N PRO A 461 -8.89 -3.50 13.21
CA PRO A 461 -7.47 -3.73 13.50
C PRO A 461 -7.23 -4.96 14.39
N THR A 462 -8.24 -5.48 15.05
CA THR A 462 -8.12 -6.56 16.04
C THR A 462 -8.29 -7.95 15.43
N VAL A 463 -9.01 -8.04 14.31
CA VAL A 463 -9.44 -9.33 13.72
C VAL A 463 -8.31 -10.30 13.37
N LEU A 464 -7.10 -9.81 13.05
CA LEU A 464 -5.91 -10.66 12.86
C LEU A 464 -5.56 -11.43 14.15
N PHE A 465 -5.63 -10.76 15.29
CA PHE A 465 -5.30 -11.36 16.59
C PHE A 465 -6.37 -12.36 17.02
N VAL A 466 -7.63 -12.08 16.70
CA VAL A 466 -8.75 -13.02 16.89
C VAL A 466 -8.57 -14.27 16.03
N LEU A 467 -8.15 -14.15 14.77
CA LEU A 467 -7.81 -15.31 13.94
C LEU A 467 -6.73 -16.17 14.61
N ILE A 468 -5.68 -15.55 15.12
CA ILE A 468 -4.58 -16.27 15.81
C ILE A 468 -5.12 -16.98 17.06
N GLU A 469 -5.95 -16.31 17.85
CA GLU A 469 -6.54 -16.86 19.07
C GLU A 469 -7.49 -18.02 18.76
N THR A 470 -8.30 -17.92 17.72
CA THR A 470 -9.23 -18.99 17.31
C THR A 470 -8.52 -20.18 16.66
N MET A 471 -7.33 -19.97 16.09
CA MET A 471 -6.56 -21.01 15.40
C MET A 471 -5.75 -21.89 16.36
N PHE A 472 -5.24 -21.32 17.45
CA PHE A 472 -4.33 -22.01 18.36
C PHE A 472 -4.94 -22.17 19.75
N GLN A 473 -4.99 -23.44 20.26
CA GLN A 473 -5.52 -23.74 21.58
C GLN A 473 -4.54 -23.45 22.73
N SER A 474 -3.23 -23.37 22.43
CA SER A 474 -2.19 -23.11 23.42
C SER A 474 -2.07 -21.60 23.70
N PRO A 475 -2.35 -21.12 24.93
CA PRO A 475 -2.19 -19.70 25.27
C PRO A 475 -0.79 -19.16 25.02
N LEU A 476 0.24 -19.97 25.25
CA LEU A 476 1.63 -19.59 24.98
C LEU A 476 1.87 -19.36 23.49
N LEU A 477 1.35 -20.26 22.63
CA LEU A 477 1.51 -20.13 21.19
C LEU A 477 0.73 -18.92 20.65
N VAL A 478 -0.47 -18.65 21.18
CA VAL A 478 -1.24 -17.43 20.86
C VAL A 478 -0.44 -16.18 21.22
N MET A 479 0.08 -16.10 22.45
CA MET A 479 0.88 -14.94 22.89
C MET A 479 2.13 -14.74 22.02
N LEU A 480 2.83 -15.80 21.68
CA LEU A 480 4.01 -15.73 20.80
C LEU A 480 3.65 -15.27 19.39
N ALA A 481 2.56 -15.81 18.82
CA ALA A 481 2.11 -15.45 17.46
C ALA A 481 1.58 -14.00 17.40
N VAL A 482 0.81 -13.56 18.38
CA VAL A 482 0.34 -12.16 18.48
C VAL A 482 1.52 -11.21 18.70
N GLY A 483 2.48 -11.59 19.55
CA GLY A 483 3.72 -10.84 19.76
C GLY A 483 4.53 -10.72 18.48
N LEU A 484 4.71 -11.82 17.74
CA LEU A 484 5.38 -11.85 16.45
C LEU A 484 4.70 -10.93 15.43
N ALA A 485 3.37 -11.02 15.30
CA ALA A 485 2.61 -10.16 14.40
C ALA A 485 2.76 -8.67 14.77
N THR A 486 2.66 -8.34 16.06
CA THR A 486 2.81 -6.96 16.55
C THR A 486 4.21 -6.41 16.26
N VAL A 487 5.26 -7.20 16.50
CA VAL A 487 6.65 -6.82 16.18
C VAL A 487 6.82 -6.62 14.66
N CYS A 488 6.27 -7.51 13.83
CA CYS A 488 6.31 -7.34 12.37
C CYS A 488 5.69 -6.01 11.94
N ILE A 489 4.54 -5.61 12.50
CA ILE A 489 3.87 -4.35 12.16
C ILE A 489 4.74 -3.16 12.56
N VAL A 490 5.36 -3.18 13.75
CA VAL A 490 6.29 -2.12 14.20
C VAL A 490 7.49 -2.02 13.25
N LEU A 491 8.09 -3.14 12.86
CA LEU A 491 9.23 -3.16 11.95
C LEU A 491 8.84 -2.66 10.54
N PHE A 492 7.67 -3.05 10.04
CA PHE A 492 7.14 -2.51 8.77
C PHE A 492 6.90 -1.00 8.86
N PHE A 493 6.42 -0.50 10.00
CA PHE A 493 6.25 0.93 10.21
C PHE A 493 7.60 1.67 10.12
N VAL A 494 8.61 1.23 10.88
CA VAL A 494 9.95 1.84 10.90
C VAL A 494 10.58 1.83 9.51
N THR A 495 10.58 0.69 8.83
CA THR A 495 11.23 0.53 7.52
C THR A 495 10.50 1.30 6.41
N SER A 496 9.17 1.39 6.46
CA SER A 496 8.38 2.17 5.51
C SER A 496 8.59 3.67 5.68
N SER A 497 8.55 4.18 6.91
CA SER A 497 8.77 5.61 7.20
C SER A 497 10.19 6.05 6.82
N ASP A 498 11.22 5.26 7.16
CA ASP A 498 12.60 5.57 6.81
C ASP A 498 12.81 5.62 5.29
N SER A 499 12.28 4.64 4.57
CA SER A 499 12.41 4.59 3.11
C SER A 499 11.60 5.68 2.41
N ALA A 500 10.41 6.01 2.91
CA ALA A 500 9.56 7.05 2.35
C ALA A 500 10.16 8.45 2.58
N SER A 501 10.65 8.73 3.79
CA SER A 501 11.32 10.00 4.10
C SER A 501 12.53 10.24 3.20
N MET A 502 13.29 9.20 2.85
CA MET A 502 14.38 9.28 1.89
C MET A 502 13.89 9.66 0.49
N VAL A 503 12.80 9.06 0.02
CA VAL A 503 12.25 9.38 -1.31
C VAL A 503 11.71 10.80 -1.38
N ILE A 504 10.97 11.22 -0.35
CA ILE A 504 10.47 12.60 -0.26
C ILE A 504 11.65 13.58 -0.28
N ASP A 505 12.72 13.27 0.45
CA ASP A 505 13.91 14.09 0.51
C ASP A 505 14.64 14.19 -0.83
N ILE A 506 14.75 13.10 -1.59
CA ILE A 506 15.29 13.11 -2.97
C ILE A 506 14.50 14.08 -3.85
N ILE A 507 13.17 14.02 -3.81
CA ILE A 507 12.30 14.90 -4.61
C ILE A 507 12.43 16.35 -4.12
N ALA A 508 12.38 16.57 -2.81
CA ALA A 508 12.44 17.88 -2.18
C ALA A 508 13.80 18.59 -2.31
N SER A 509 14.87 17.82 -2.58
CA SER A 509 16.21 18.33 -2.90
C SER A 509 16.50 18.47 -4.41
N GLY A 510 15.43 18.45 -5.25
CA GLY A 510 15.56 18.58 -6.71
C GLY A 510 16.19 17.38 -7.39
N GLY A 511 15.84 16.17 -6.94
CA GLY A 511 16.29 14.91 -7.54
C GLY A 511 17.74 14.54 -7.19
N ASN A 512 18.29 15.04 -6.08
CA ASN A 512 19.60 14.61 -5.59
C ASN A 512 19.49 13.16 -5.09
N PRO A 513 20.21 12.19 -5.66
CA PRO A 513 20.11 10.79 -5.23
C PRO A 513 20.65 10.54 -3.82
N ASN A 514 21.47 11.44 -3.27
CA ASN A 514 22.09 11.33 -1.96
C ASN A 514 21.96 12.66 -1.18
N PRO A 515 20.72 13.03 -0.78
CA PRO A 515 20.52 14.27 -0.02
C PRO A 515 21.10 14.15 1.39
N PRO A 516 21.46 15.29 2.03
CA PRO A 516 21.94 15.29 3.40
C PRO A 516 20.88 14.83 4.40
N VAL A 517 21.32 14.17 5.50
CA VAL A 517 20.44 13.51 6.47
C VAL A 517 19.48 14.45 7.20
N GLY A 518 19.79 15.75 7.32
CA GLY A 518 18.96 16.69 8.09
C GLY A 518 17.55 16.93 7.52
N THR A 519 17.43 17.00 6.20
CA THR A 519 16.13 17.13 5.52
C THR A 519 15.32 15.83 5.57
N ARG A 520 15.99 14.68 5.49
CA ARG A 520 15.36 13.37 5.68
C ARG A 520 14.74 13.21 7.08
N LEU A 521 15.45 13.69 8.11
CA LEU A 521 14.94 13.75 9.49
C LEU A 521 13.65 14.57 9.58
N PHE A 522 13.61 15.74 8.93
CA PHE A 522 12.41 16.56 8.87
C PHE A 522 11.23 15.79 8.26
N TRP A 523 11.44 15.10 7.15
CA TRP A 523 10.36 14.36 6.47
C TRP A 523 9.87 13.16 7.28
N ALA A 524 10.75 12.42 7.95
CA ALA A 524 10.36 11.33 8.84
C ALA A 524 9.45 11.80 9.99
N LEU A 525 9.77 12.95 10.61
CA LEU A 525 8.91 13.56 11.63
C LEU A 525 7.58 14.08 11.02
N ALA A 526 7.63 14.64 9.82
CA ALA A 526 6.46 15.15 9.11
C ALA A 526 5.44 14.04 8.78
N GLU A 527 5.89 12.85 8.38
CA GLU A 527 5.04 11.67 8.14
C GLU A 527 4.26 11.28 9.40
N GLY A 528 4.95 11.16 10.54
CA GLY A 528 4.32 10.84 11.82
C GLY A 528 3.32 11.92 12.28
N LEU A 529 3.67 13.20 12.07
CA LEU A 529 2.79 14.33 12.40
C LEU A 529 1.51 14.31 11.55
N VAL A 530 1.62 14.08 10.24
CA VAL A 530 0.47 13.99 9.33
C VAL A 530 -0.42 12.79 9.69
N ALA A 531 0.17 11.63 9.94
CA ALA A 531 -0.57 10.43 10.36
C ALA A 531 -1.35 10.68 11.66
N SER A 532 -0.70 11.32 12.66
CA SER A 532 -1.32 11.68 13.94
C SER A 532 -2.45 12.69 13.76
N ALA A 533 -2.24 13.73 12.96
CA ALA A 533 -3.23 14.77 12.70
C ALA A 533 -4.48 14.20 11.99
N LEU A 534 -4.31 13.34 11.00
CA LEU A 534 -5.41 12.71 10.29
C LEU A 534 -6.17 11.71 11.17
N LEU A 535 -5.45 10.93 12.01
CA LEU A 535 -6.10 10.06 12.99
C LEU A 535 -6.95 10.88 13.98
N PHE A 536 -6.42 11.98 14.47
CA PHE A 536 -7.15 12.88 15.36
C PHE A 536 -8.38 13.49 14.68
N ALA A 537 -8.26 13.90 13.41
CA ALA A 537 -9.33 14.56 12.66
C ALA A 537 -10.54 13.66 12.37
N GLY A 538 -10.32 12.34 12.18
CA GLY A 538 -11.42 11.42 11.82
C GLY A 538 -11.01 9.96 11.62
N GLY A 539 -9.89 9.55 12.22
CA GLY A 539 -9.45 8.16 12.22
C GLY A 539 -9.15 7.63 10.81
N LEU A 540 -9.44 6.35 10.59
CA LEU A 540 -9.19 5.66 9.32
C LEU A 540 -9.88 6.34 8.12
N ARG A 541 -11.09 6.87 8.30
CA ARG A 541 -11.83 7.53 7.22
C ARG A 541 -11.16 8.82 6.74
N ALA A 542 -10.55 9.59 7.66
CA ALA A 542 -9.80 10.79 7.29
C ALA A 542 -8.50 10.43 6.51
N LEU A 543 -7.81 9.38 6.93
CA LEU A 543 -6.65 8.84 6.21
C LEU A 543 -7.01 8.41 4.78
N GLN A 544 -8.11 7.66 4.62
CA GLN A 544 -8.62 7.25 3.31
C GLN A 544 -8.98 8.45 2.42
N ALA A 545 -9.69 9.45 2.97
CA ALA A 545 -10.06 10.65 2.25
C ALA A 545 -8.83 11.45 1.78
N ALA A 546 -7.80 11.55 2.63
CA ALA A 546 -6.55 12.24 2.29
C ALA A 546 -5.82 11.53 1.12
N ALA A 547 -5.73 10.19 1.15
CA ALA A 547 -5.14 9.40 0.07
C ALA A 547 -5.92 9.59 -1.24
N VAL A 548 -7.26 9.48 -1.21
CA VAL A 548 -8.12 9.66 -2.39
C VAL A 548 -7.97 11.08 -2.97
N THR A 549 -7.91 12.11 -2.12
CA THR A 549 -7.78 13.50 -2.58
C THR A 549 -6.42 13.77 -3.23
N ALA A 550 -5.34 13.29 -2.61
CA ALA A 550 -3.98 13.52 -3.11
C ALA A 550 -3.68 12.73 -4.40
N ALA A 551 -4.26 11.54 -4.54
CA ALA A 551 -4.08 10.69 -5.72
C ALA A 551 -4.69 11.29 -6.99
N LEU A 552 -5.77 12.06 -6.90
CA LEU A 552 -6.49 12.57 -8.08
C LEU A 552 -5.61 13.42 -9.01
N PRO A 553 -4.98 14.52 -8.57
CA PRO A 553 -4.09 15.29 -9.43
C PRO A 553 -2.85 14.50 -9.83
N PHE A 554 -2.36 13.62 -8.97
CA PHE A 554 -1.19 12.80 -9.26
C PHE A 554 -1.48 11.73 -10.33
N THR A 555 -2.70 11.21 -10.43
CA THR A 555 -3.13 10.33 -11.52
C THR A 555 -2.92 10.97 -12.89
N ILE A 556 -3.22 12.26 -13.02
CA ILE A 556 -3.01 13.02 -14.26
C ILE A 556 -1.52 13.10 -14.61
N VAL A 557 -0.67 13.36 -13.60
CA VAL A 557 0.80 13.36 -13.76
C VAL A 557 1.28 12.00 -14.30
N LEU A 558 0.78 10.90 -13.76
CA LEU A 558 1.17 9.55 -14.17
C LEU A 558 0.72 9.21 -15.60
N ILE A 559 -0.48 9.62 -16.01
CA ILE A 559 -0.96 9.45 -17.39
C ILE A 559 -0.02 10.18 -18.37
N ILE A 560 0.35 11.43 -18.06
CA ILE A 560 1.29 12.20 -18.89
C ILE A 560 2.68 11.54 -18.87
N ALA A 561 3.12 10.99 -17.74
CA ALA A 561 4.38 10.27 -17.62
C ALA A 561 4.43 9.01 -18.51
N CYS A 562 3.33 8.26 -18.62
CA CYS A 562 3.22 7.13 -19.56
C CYS A 562 3.43 7.58 -21.01
N TRP A 563 2.78 8.68 -21.41
CA TRP A 563 2.99 9.26 -22.73
C TRP A 563 4.44 9.74 -22.94
N GLY A 564 5.01 10.40 -21.92
CA GLY A 564 6.41 10.82 -21.92
C GLY A 564 7.36 9.65 -22.12
N LEU A 565 7.15 8.55 -21.38
CA LEU A 565 7.94 7.34 -21.49
C LEU A 565 7.84 6.72 -22.89
N ALA A 566 6.62 6.56 -23.44
CA ALA A 566 6.41 6.01 -24.77
C ALA A 566 7.13 6.83 -25.85
N LYS A 567 7.05 8.17 -25.79
CA LYS A 567 7.72 9.08 -26.71
C LYS A 567 9.26 9.01 -26.58
N ALA A 568 9.77 8.93 -25.35
CA ALA A 568 11.21 8.84 -25.11
C ALA A 568 11.79 7.49 -25.61
N LEU A 569 11.07 6.39 -25.39
CA LEU A 569 11.44 5.07 -25.90
C LEU A 569 11.42 5.02 -27.44
N HIS A 570 10.44 5.64 -28.07
CA HIS A 570 10.39 5.76 -29.54
C HIS A 570 11.63 6.48 -30.08
N ASN A 571 11.96 7.63 -29.51
CA ASN A 571 13.12 8.41 -29.92
C ASN A 571 14.45 7.64 -29.71
N THR A 572 14.56 6.85 -28.64
CA THR A 572 15.72 6.01 -28.35
C THR A 572 15.85 4.89 -29.38
N GLY A 573 14.77 4.19 -29.71
CA GLY A 573 14.75 3.11 -30.69
C GLY A 573 15.11 3.59 -32.13
N GLU A 574 14.67 4.78 -32.53
CA GLU A 574 15.05 5.35 -33.84
C GLU A 574 16.53 5.72 -33.89
N ARG A 575 17.12 6.21 -32.80
CA ARG A 575 18.57 6.46 -32.72
C ARG A 575 19.39 5.18 -32.81
N GLU A 576 18.97 4.09 -32.19
CA GLU A 576 19.63 2.78 -32.30
C GLU A 576 19.59 2.24 -33.74
N LYS A 577 18.45 2.32 -34.41
CA LYS A 577 18.33 1.92 -35.82
C LYS A 577 19.23 2.75 -36.75
N SER A 578 19.33 4.05 -36.51
CA SER A 578 20.20 4.92 -37.28
C SER A 578 21.67 4.57 -37.11
N LYS A 579 22.12 4.27 -35.89
CA LYS A 579 23.49 3.82 -35.62
C LYS A 579 23.80 2.49 -36.33
N ASN A 580 22.89 1.52 -36.25
CA ASN A 580 23.09 0.21 -36.90
C ASN A 580 23.12 0.32 -38.42
N ARG A 581 22.37 1.24 -39.05
CA ARG A 581 22.44 1.51 -40.48
C ARG A 581 23.78 2.11 -40.91
N VAL A 582 24.38 2.98 -40.08
CA VAL A 582 25.69 3.58 -40.37
C VAL A 582 26.81 2.53 -40.28
N ILE A 583 26.71 1.56 -39.39
CA ILE A 583 27.71 0.50 -39.23
C ILE A 583 27.58 -0.56 -40.33
N SER A 584 26.40 -0.73 -40.94
CA SER A 584 26.13 -1.73 -41.98
C SER A 584 26.44 -1.26 -43.42
N VAL A 585 26.90 -0.02 -43.63
CA VAL A 585 27.38 0.45 -44.92
C VAL A 585 28.85 0.01 -45.10
N PRO A 586 29.18 -0.93 -46.00
CA PRO A 586 30.55 -1.31 -46.24
C PRO A 586 31.35 -0.08 -46.68
N PRO A 587 32.65 0.04 -46.34
CA PRO A 587 33.48 1.10 -46.85
C PRO A 587 33.42 1.06 -48.37
N SER A 588 33.07 2.20 -48.98
CA SER A 588 33.12 2.35 -50.44
C SER A 588 34.52 1.99 -50.93
N GLU A 589 34.63 0.91 -51.72
CA GLU A 589 35.79 0.61 -52.50
C GLU A 589 35.96 1.75 -53.56
N ASN A 590 36.62 2.80 -53.15
CA ASN A 590 37.20 3.79 -54.07
C ASN A 590 38.68 3.93 -53.70
N GLY A 591 39.51 3.13 -54.36
CA GLY A 591 40.94 3.29 -54.47
C GLY A 591 41.31 3.85 -55.79
#